data_508f8094d6283e83d2ec5bb97df34326
#
_entry.id   508f8094d6283e83d2ec5bb97df34326
#
_cell.length_a   1.000
_cell.length_b   1.000
_cell.length_c   1.000
_cell.angle_alpha   90.00
_cell.angle_beta   90.00
_cell.angle_gamma   90.00
#
_symmetry.space_group_name_H-M   'P 1'
#
loop_
_entity.id
_entity.type
_entity.pdbx_description
1 polymer ?
#
loop_
_entity_poly.entity_id
_entity_poly.type
_entity_poly.pdbx_seq_one_letter_code
_entity_poly.pdbx_strand_id
1 'polypeptide(L)'
;MAGHSKWAQIKRQKSATDAARSRIFARYARLIALESKKAGGSAAAPALAAVIARAKAANMPKDNIERAVARGASKDAGETEQVVYEAYGPAGIALLIDALTDSKNRTTQEVKRLLAKQGAQLAAPGAAGWAFTKTGTDYVPKEPLIDVAGADEEKLRAILEALDEHEDVQQVFTNARGYEDTGDQARI
;
A
#
# COMPACT_ATOMS: atom_id res chain seq x y z
N MET A 1 -12.38 -16.13 -12.10
CA MET A 1 -13.39 -15.30 -11.45
C MET A 1 -12.67 -14.48 -10.38
N ALA A 2 -12.52 -13.18 -10.59
CA ALA A 2 -11.98 -12.30 -9.59
C ALA A 2 -12.96 -12.26 -8.41
N GLY A 3 -12.77 -13.17 -7.46
CA GLY A 3 -13.57 -13.23 -6.25
C GLY A 3 -13.40 -11.91 -5.50
N HIS A 4 -14.49 -11.35 -5.05
CA HIS A 4 -14.48 -10.22 -4.14
C HIS A 4 -13.71 -10.62 -2.89
N SER A 5 -12.43 -10.22 -2.76
CA SER A 5 -11.67 -10.53 -1.57
C SER A 5 -12.41 -9.96 -0.35
N LYS A 6 -12.38 -10.65 0.76
CA LYS A 6 -12.99 -10.20 2.02
C LYS A 6 -12.46 -8.82 2.40
N TRP A 7 -11.18 -8.59 2.15
CA TRP A 7 -10.54 -7.31 2.42
C TRP A 7 -11.06 -6.18 1.53
N ALA A 8 -11.24 -6.41 0.23
CA ALA A 8 -11.82 -5.42 -0.68
C ALA A 8 -13.23 -5.01 -0.27
N GLN A 9 -14.04 -5.96 0.24
CA GLN A 9 -15.38 -5.65 0.75
C GLN A 9 -15.32 -4.75 2.00
N ILE A 10 -14.40 -5.04 2.94
CA ILE A 10 -14.19 -4.23 4.13
C ILE A 10 -13.73 -2.81 3.76
N LYS A 11 -12.76 -2.70 2.84
CA LYS A 11 -12.29 -1.40 2.34
C LYS A 11 -13.42 -0.58 1.71
N ARG A 12 -14.28 -1.18 0.90
CA ARG A 12 -15.44 -0.47 0.31
C ARG A 12 -16.39 0.08 1.37
N GLN A 13 -16.67 -0.67 2.41
CA GLN A 13 -17.51 -0.20 3.51
C GLN A 13 -16.87 0.96 4.28
N LYS A 14 -15.54 0.93 4.49
CA LYS A 14 -14.80 2.00 5.17
C LYS A 14 -14.51 3.21 4.30
N SER A 15 -14.40 3.06 2.98
CA SER A 15 -14.07 4.15 2.04
C SER A 15 -15.17 5.22 1.92
N ALA A 16 -16.33 4.97 2.47
CA ALA A 16 -17.44 5.94 2.49
C ALA A 16 -17.20 7.15 3.41
N THR A 17 -16.17 7.13 4.26
CA THR A 17 -15.86 8.23 5.18
C THR A 17 -14.91 9.26 4.54
N ASP A 18 -15.07 10.54 4.89
CA ASP A 18 -14.17 11.61 4.42
C ASP A 18 -12.72 11.39 4.86
N ALA A 19 -12.50 10.79 6.02
CA ALA A 19 -11.17 10.43 6.51
C ALA A 19 -10.49 9.37 5.62
N ALA A 20 -11.22 8.33 5.20
CA ALA A 20 -10.68 7.31 4.29
C ALA A 20 -10.36 7.91 2.92
N ARG A 21 -11.25 8.77 2.39
CA ARG A 21 -11.01 9.47 1.12
C ARG A 21 -9.78 10.37 1.20
N SER A 22 -9.61 11.10 2.30
CA SER A 22 -8.44 11.93 2.53
C SER A 22 -7.14 11.13 2.54
N ARG A 23 -7.12 9.95 3.18
CA ARG A 23 -5.96 9.04 3.16
C ARG A 23 -5.62 8.56 1.75
N ILE A 24 -6.63 8.15 0.97
CA ILE A 24 -6.45 7.73 -0.44
C ILE A 24 -5.82 8.87 -1.25
N PHE A 25 -6.33 10.09 -1.12
CA PHE A 25 -5.77 11.24 -1.84
C PHE A 25 -4.34 11.58 -1.39
N ALA A 26 -4.03 11.45 -0.10
CA ALA A 26 -2.68 11.65 0.41
C ALA A 26 -1.68 10.63 -0.17
N ARG A 27 -2.08 9.35 -0.29
CA ARG A 27 -1.29 8.30 -0.95
C ARG A 27 -1.02 8.63 -2.42
N TYR A 28 -2.06 8.97 -3.18
CA TYR A 28 -1.88 9.38 -4.59
C TYR A 28 -1.00 10.61 -4.73
N ALA A 29 -1.15 11.61 -3.86
CA ALA A 29 -0.30 12.80 -3.89
C ALA A 29 1.18 12.45 -3.69
N ARG A 30 1.52 11.53 -2.78
CA ARG A 30 2.91 11.05 -2.59
C ARG A 30 3.43 10.29 -3.80
N LEU A 31 2.63 9.36 -4.35
CA LEU A 31 3.01 8.60 -5.56
C LEU A 31 3.21 9.52 -6.77
N ILE A 32 2.31 10.47 -7.00
CA ILE A 32 2.42 11.44 -8.08
C ILE A 32 3.69 12.28 -7.91
N ALA A 33 3.96 12.77 -6.70
CA ALA A 33 5.16 13.56 -6.43
C ALA A 33 6.44 12.76 -6.67
N LEU A 34 6.49 11.47 -6.23
CA LEU A 34 7.61 10.59 -6.47
C LEU A 34 7.86 10.36 -7.96
N GLU A 35 6.81 10.01 -8.72
CA GLU A 35 6.94 9.76 -10.16
C GLU A 35 7.22 11.04 -10.95
N SER A 36 6.68 12.19 -10.52
CA SER A 36 7.00 13.50 -11.09
C SER A 36 8.47 13.86 -10.88
N LYS A 37 9.03 13.60 -9.68
CA LYS A 37 10.46 13.79 -9.39
C LYS A 37 11.34 12.95 -10.32
N LYS A 38 11.02 11.66 -10.46
CA LYS A 38 11.73 10.72 -11.37
C LYS A 38 11.67 11.18 -12.83
N ALA A 39 10.53 11.74 -13.23
CA ALA A 39 10.27 12.21 -14.60
C ALA A 39 10.80 13.63 -14.88
N GLY A 40 11.45 14.29 -13.92
CA GLY A 40 11.87 15.68 -14.06
C GLY A 40 10.69 16.64 -14.34
N GLY A 41 9.50 16.33 -13.83
CA GLY A 41 8.28 17.12 -14.04
C GLY A 41 7.55 16.85 -15.38
N SER A 42 8.06 15.93 -16.22
CA SER A 42 7.41 15.59 -17.49
C SER A 42 6.14 14.77 -17.29
N ALA A 43 4.98 15.38 -17.49
CA ALA A 43 3.69 14.71 -17.41
C ALA A 43 3.49 13.59 -18.47
N ALA A 44 4.32 13.56 -19.49
CA ALA A 44 4.29 12.55 -20.56
C ALA A 44 4.98 11.23 -20.14
N ALA A 45 5.68 11.18 -18.99
CA ALA A 45 6.31 9.97 -18.51
C ALA A 45 5.24 8.88 -18.22
N PRO A 46 5.37 7.66 -18.77
CA PRO A 46 4.32 6.63 -18.67
C PRO A 46 3.94 6.29 -17.23
N ALA A 47 4.92 6.21 -16.32
CA ALA A 47 4.67 5.90 -14.92
C ALA A 47 3.87 7.00 -14.23
N LEU A 48 4.22 8.27 -14.45
CA LEU A 48 3.47 9.41 -13.91
C LEU A 48 2.05 9.47 -14.49
N ALA A 49 1.91 9.27 -15.80
CA ALA A 49 0.60 9.25 -16.45
C ALA A 49 -0.30 8.14 -15.90
N ALA A 50 0.23 6.95 -15.64
CA ALA A 50 -0.50 5.84 -15.04
C ALA A 50 -1.00 6.16 -13.63
N VAL A 51 -0.15 6.75 -12.78
CA VAL A 51 -0.55 7.15 -11.42
C VAL A 51 -1.61 8.25 -11.45
N ILE A 52 -1.47 9.23 -12.34
CA ILE A 52 -2.48 10.30 -12.52
C ILE A 52 -3.83 9.72 -12.97
N ALA A 53 -3.83 8.77 -13.90
CA ALA A 53 -5.06 8.11 -14.34
C ALA A 53 -5.76 7.39 -13.18
N ARG A 54 -5.01 6.68 -12.33
CA ARG A 54 -5.54 6.00 -11.13
C ARG A 54 -6.09 7.01 -10.11
N ALA A 55 -5.39 8.12 -9.88
CA ALA A 55 -5.86 9.17 -8.98
C ALA A 55 -7.17 9.80 -9.46
N LYS A 56 -7.31 10.03 -10.77
CA LYS A 56 -8.56 10.50 -11.39
C LYS A 56 -9.70 9.48 -11.22
N ALA A 57 -9.42 8.18 -11.43
CA ALA A 57 -10.40 7.12 -11.21
C ALA A 57 -10.86 7.03 -9.76
N ALA A 58 -10.00 7.39 -8.80
CA ALA A 58 -10.33 7.52 -7.38
C ALA A 58 -11.05 8.85 -7.04
N ASN A 59 -11.44 9.65 -8.02
CA ASN A 59 -12.07 10.97 -7.87
C ASN A 59 -11.22 12.01 -7.13
N MET A 60 -9.89 11.93 -7.25
CA MET A 60 -9.00 12.96 -6.72
C MET A 60 -9.18 14.26 -7.51
N PRO A 61 -9.41 15.41 -6.83
CA PRO A 61 -9.57 16.69 -7.51
C PRO A 61 -8.36 17.07 -8.37
N LYS A 62 -8.63 17.67 -9.53
CA LYS A 62 -7.58 18.08 -10.47
C LYS A 62 -6.52 18.96 -9.83
N ASP A 63 -6.92 19.93 -9.01
CA ASP A 63 -6.00 20.84 -8.31
C ASP A 63 -5.05 20.10 -7.35
N ASN A 64 -5.52 19.01 -6.74
CA ASN A 64 -4.68 18.18 -5.87
C ASN A 64 -3.63 17.41 -6.69
N ILE A 65 -4.02 16.92 -7.87
CA ILE A 65 -3.11 16.24 -8.80
C ILE A 65 -2.04 17.22 -9.29
N GLU A 66 -2.44 18.40 -9.75
CA GLU A 66 -1.52 19.43 -10.26
C GLU A 66 -0.53 19.90 -9.18
N ARG A 67 -0.99 20.12 -7.96
CA ARG A 67 -0.12 20.43 -6.81
C ARG A 67 0.87 19.32 -6.51
N ALA A 68 0.45 18.06 -6.59
CA ALA A 68 1.33 16.92 -6.37
C ALA A 68 2.41 16.81 -7.46
N VAL A 69 2.06 17.03 -8.73
CA VAL A 69 3.03 17.09 -9.85
C VAL A 69 4.03 18.21 -9.63
N ALA A 70 3.56 19.41 -9.34
CA ALA A 70 4.42 20.58 -9.10
C ALA A 70 5.37 20.37 -7.90
N ARG A 71 4.87 19.75 -6.82
CA ARG A 71 5.69 19.41 -5.64
C ARG A 71 6.82 18.46 -6.01
N GLY A 72 6.54 17.42 -6.81
CA GLY A 72 7.58 16.48 -7.24
C GLY A 72 8.61 17.09 -8.18
N ALA A 73 8.21 18.05 -9.02
CA ALA A 73 9.09 18.76 -9.94
C ALA A 73 9.96 19.84 -9.26
N SER A 74 9.63 20.23 -8.01
CA SER A 74 10.36 21.27 -7.29
C SER A 74 11.74 20.79 -6.84
N LYS A 75 12.73 21.71 -6.79
CA LYS A 75 14.08 21.41 -6.30
C LYS A 75 14.10 21.08 -4.79
N ASP A 76 13.11 21.55 -4.06
CA ASP A 76 12.93 21.32 -2.63
C ASP A 76 12.05 20.10 -2.30
N ALA A 77 11.74 19.28 -3.32
CA ALA A 77 11.04 18.01 -3.11
C ALA A 77 11.89 17.14 -2.19
N GLY A 78 11.46 16.95 -0.95
CA GLY A 78 12.13 16.12 0.05
C GLY A 78 12.46 14.73 -0.50
N GLU A 79 13.47 14.09 0.06
CA GLU A 79 13.83 12.73 -0.34
C GLU A 79 12.76 11.75 0.14
N THR A 80 11.80 11.44 -0.75
CA THR A 80 10.84 10.36 -0.52
C THR A 80 11.40 9.10 -1.16
N GLU A 81 11.57 8.05 -0.37
CA GLU A 81 12.00 6.75 -0.84
C GLU A 81 10.86 5.71 -0.73
N GLN A 82 10.85 4.75 -1.64
CA GLN A 82 10.00 3.59 -1.57
C GLN A 82 10.71 2.47 -0.83
N VAL A 83 10.04 1.91 0.18
CA VAL A 83 10.56 0.82 0.99
C VAL A 83 9.52 -0.29 1.06
N VAL A 84 9.94 -1.53 0.83
CA VAL A 84 9.10 -2.71 1.04
C VAL A 84 9.53 -3.38 2.33
N TYR A 85 8.65 -3.45 3.31
CA TYR A 85 8.85 -4.20 4.53
C TYR A 85 8.26 -5.59 4.39
N GLU A 86 8.95 -6.55 4.98
CA GLU A 86 8.51 -7.95 5.05
C GLU A 86 8.10 -8.30 6.46
N ALA A 87 7.03 -9.05 6.62
CA ALA A 87 6.53 -9.43 7.93
C ALA A 87 5.85 -10.80 7.90
N TYR A 88 5.72 -11.38 9.08
CA TYR A 88 4.90 -12.56 9.31
C TYR A 88 3.79 -12.24 10.29
N GLY A 89 2.56 -12.58 9.89
CA GLY A 89 1.36 -12.47 10.68
C GLY A 89 0.94 -13.80 11.35
N PRO A 90 -0.29 -13.87 11.83
CA PRO A 90 -0.85 -15.08 12.44
C PRO A 90 -0.82 -16.26 11.45
N ALA A 91 -0.75 -17.48 11.97
CA ALA A 91 -0.65 -18.71 11.18
C ALA A 91 0.51 -18.77 10.17
N GLY A 92 1.54 -17.92 10.32
CA GLY A 92 2.68 -17.87 9.39
C GLY A 92 2.38 -17.16 8.07
N ILE A 93 1.33 -16.35 8.01
CA ILE A 93 0.99 -15.55 6.83
C ILE A 93 2.13 -14.60 6.50
N ALA A 94 2.57 -14.62 5.25
CA ALA A 94 3.52 -13.66 4.73
C ALA A 94 2.83 -12.33 4.36
N LEU A 95 3.47 -11.23 4.70
CA LEU A 95 3.04 -9.86 4.39
C LEU A 95 4.18 -9.10 3.70
N LEU A 96 3.86 -8.40 2.60
CA LEU A 96 4.69 -7.36 2.03
C LEU A 96 3.99 -6.02 2.20
N ILE A 97 4.70 -5.05 2.77
CA ILE A 97 4.16 -3.73 3.09
C ILE A 97 4.93 -2.71 2.26
N ASP A 98 4.32 -2.20 1.21
CA ASP A 98 4.90 -1.14 0.38
C ASP A 98 4.63 0.22 1.02
N ALA A 99 5.68 0.98 1.26
CA ALA A 99 5.62 2.28 1.91
C ALA A 99 6.41 3.35 1.14
N LEU A 100 5.92 4.58 1.18
CA LEU A 100 6.62 5.78 0.74
C LEU A 100 6.90 6.66 1.94
N THR A 101 8.17 6.90 2.20
CA THR A 101 8.57 7.65 3.39
C THR A 101 9.67 8.68 3.09
N ASP A 102 9.67 9.74 3.84
CA ASP A 102 10.76 10.72 3.94
C ASP A 102 11.74 10.38 5.08
N SER A 103 11.42 9.35 5.90
CA SER A 103 12.24 8.90 7.01
C SER A 103 12.11 7.40 7.26
N LYS A 104 12.93 6.61 6.59
CA LYS A 104 12.96 5.15 6.71
C LYS A 104 13.06 4.67 8.16
N ASN A 105 13.89 5.32 8.97
CA ASN A 105 14.07 4.92 10.36
C ASN A 105 12.78 5.10 11.18
N ARG A 106 12.07 6.23 11.00
CA ARG A 106 10.78 6.49 11.65
C ARG A 106 9.77 5.43 11.24
N THR A 107 9.53 5.26 9.95
CA THR A 107 8.53 4.33 9.41
C THR A 107 8.83 2.89 9.81
N THR A 108 10.10 2.47 9.80
CA THR A 108 10.50 1.15 10.29
C THR A 108 10.07 0.91 11.73
N GLN A 109 10.29 1.87 12.63
CA GLN A 109 9.91 1.74 14.03
C GLN A 109 8.39 1.77 14.23
N GLU A 110 7.68 2.58 13.46
CA GLU A 110 6.22 2.67 13.49
C GLU A 110 5.58 1.37 13.00
N VAL A 111 6.00 0.85 11.85
CA VAL A 111 5.53 -0.44 11.31
C VAL A 111 5.85 -1.58 12.26
N LYS A 112 7.08 -1.64 12.80
CA LYS A 112 7.47 -2.65 13.80
C LYS A 112 6.58 -2.63 15.03
N ARG A 113 6.30 -1.44 15.58
CA ARG A 113 5.44 -1.27 16.76
C ARG A 113 4.00 -1.69 16.45
N LEU A 114 3.49 -1.28 15.28
CA LEU A 114 2.15 -1.63 14.83
C LEU A 114 1.97 -3.14 14.72
N LEU A 115 2.90 -3.82 14.04
CA LEU A 115 2.88 -5.28 13.87
C LEU A 115 2.96 -5.99 15.23
N ALA A 116 3.89 -5.58 16.10
CA ALA A 116 4.05 -6.18 17.43
C ALA A 116 2.79 -6.05 18.29
N LYS A 117 2.08 -4.94 18.21
CA LYS A 117 0.82 -4.71 18.94
C LYS A 117 -0.27 -5.71 18.54
N GLN A 118 -0.23 -6.19 17.31
CA GLN A 118 -1.18 -7.15 16.77
C GLN A 118 -0.66 -8.60 16.76
N GLY A 119 0.50 -8.85 17.40
CA GLY A 119 1.09 -10.18 17.47
C GLY A 119 1.78 -10.64 16.18
N ALA A 120 2.09 -9.72 15.28
CA ALA A 120 2.89 -9.96 14.09
C ALA A 120 4.34 -9.48 14.26
N GLN A 121 5.23 -9.92 13.38
CA GLN A 121 6.66 -9.61 13.47
C GLN A 121 7.19 -9.08 12.15
N LEU A 122 7.94 -7.96 12.24
CA LEU A 122 8.75 -7.49 11.13
C LEU A 122 9.88 -8.50 10.89
N ALA A 123 10.05 -8.90 9.64
CA ALA A 123 11.05 -9.87 9.21
C ALA A 123 12.24 -9.19 8.51
N ALA A 124 13.34 -9.92 8.38
CA ALA A 124 14.47 -9.46 7.60
C ALA A 124 14.11 -9.43 6.09
N PRO A 125 14.76 -8.56 5.31
CA PRO A 125 14.59 -8.55 3.86
C PRO A 125 14.84 -9.94 3.23
N GLY A 126 13.94 -10.39 2.36
CA GLY A 126 13.97 -11.71 1.72
C GLY A 126 13.30 -12.83 2.52
N ALA A 127 12.89 -12.57 3.77
CA ALA A 127 12.31 -13.61 4.62
C ALA A 127 10.87 -13.99 4.20
N ALA A 128 10.06 -13.04 3.72
CA ALA A 128 8.67 -13.26 3.31
C ALA A 128 8.46 -13.09 1.80
N GLY A 129 9.37 -12.42 1.10
CA GLY A 129 9.29 -12.14 -0.33
C GLY A 129 9.20 -13.38 -1.21
N TRP A 130 9.69 -14.54 -0.75
CA TRP A 130 9.59 -15.83 -1.45
C TRP A 130 8.14 -16.25 -1.74
N ALA A 131 7.19 -15.82 -0.90
CA ALA A 131 5.77 -16.16 -1.04
C ALA A 131 5.06 -15.38 -2.16
N PHE A 132 5.76 -14.49 -2.84
CA PHE A 132 5.18 -13.61 -3.86
C PHE A 132 5.97 -13.63 -5.17
N THR A 133 5.28 -13.29 -6.25
CA THR A 133 5.87 -12.96 -7.55
C THR A 133 5.67 -11.49 -7.81
N LYS A 134 6.73 -10.75 -8.10
CA LYS A 134 6.64 -9.34 -8.47
C LYS A 134 6.10 -9.21 -9.90
N THR A 135 5.06 -8.42 -10.07
CA THR A 135 4.41 -8.17 -11.37
C THR A 135 4.25 -6.65 -11.54
N GLY A 136 5.19 -6.03 -12.24
CA GLY A 136 5.24 -4.57 -12.34
C GLY A 136 5.51 -3.92 -10.99
N THR A 137 4.54 -3.15 -10.50
CA THR A 137 4.57 -2.52 -9.16
C THR A 137 3.92 -3.37 -8.07
N ASP A 138 3.20 -4.42 -8.46
CA ASP A 138 2.41 -5.24 -7.56
C ASP A 138 3.13 -6.55 -7.21
N TYR A 139 2.65 -7.21 -6.17
CA TYR A 139 3.11 -8.53 -5.74
C TYR A 139 1.92 -9.48 -5.71
N VAL A 140 2.04 -10.57 -6.46
CA VAL A 140 1.01 -11.62 -6.53
C VAL A 140 1.45 -12.78 -5.65
N PRO A 141 0.63 -13.22 -4.68
CA PRO A 141 1.00 -14.36 -3.84
C PRO A 141 1.05 -15.65 -4.65
N LYS A 142 1.99 -16.51 -4.28
CA LYS A 142 2.15 -17.85 -4.86
C LYS A 142 1.28 -18.85 -4.13
N GLU A 143 0.84 -19.88 -4.84
CA GLU A 143 0.22 -21.05 -4.22
C GLU A 143 1.27 -21.93 -3.48
N PRO A 144 0.89 -22.60 -2.38
CA PRO A 144 -0.44 -22.59 -1.76
C PRO A 144 -0.70 -21.33 -0.94
N LEU A 145 -1.93 -20.80 -1.02
CA LEU A 145 -2.37 -19.75 -0.10
C LEU A 145 -2.65 -20.33 1.28
N ILE A 146 -2.51 -19.49 2.31
CA ILE A 146 -2.74 -19.88 3.71
C ILE A 146 -4.19 -19.61 4.08
N ASP A 147 -4.89 -20.66 4.53
CA ASP A 147 -6.24 -20.52 5.07
C ASP A 147 -6.18 -19.92 6.47
N VAL A 148 -7.08 -18.95 6.71
CA VAL A 148 -7.21 -18.29 8.01
C VAL A 148 -8.66 -18.31 8.46
N ALA A 149 -8.87 -18.55 9.77
CA ALA A 149 -10.19 -18.59 10.39
C ALA A 149 -10.11 -18.18 11.87
N GLY A 150 -11.26 -17.82 12.43
CA GLY A 150 -11.41 -17.51 13.84
C GLY A 150 -10.49 -16.40 14.33
N ALA A 151 -9.81 -16.63 15.43
CA ALA A 151 -8.94 -15.63 16.07
C ALA A 151 -7.78 -15.16 15.18
N ASP A 152 -7.23 -16.02 14.33
CA ASP A 152 -6.15 -15.64 13.42
C ASP A 152 -6.65 -14.76 12.27
N GLU A 153 -7.86 -14.99 11.79
CA GLU A 153 -8.51 -14.12 10.82
C GLU A 153 -8.79 -12.72 11.41
N GLU A 154 -9.27 -12.66 12.66
CA GLU A 154 -9.50 -11.40 13.35
C GLU A 154 -8.22 -10.60 13.55
N LYS A 155 -7.12 -11.25 13.95
CA LYS A 155 -5.80 -10.63 14.07
C LYS A 155 -5.29 -10.14 12.73
N LEU A 156 -5.42 -10.95 11.66
CA LEU A 156 -5.02 -10.52 10.32
C LEU A 156 -5.77 -9.26 9.89
N ARG A 157 -7.08 -9.23 10.09
CA ARG A 157 -7.90 -8.05 9.76
C ARG A 157 -7.43 -6.81 10.52
N ALA A 158 -7.16 -6.95 11.83
CA ALA A 158 -6.66 -5.84 12.65
C ALA A 158 -5.29 -5.33 12.16
N ILE A 159 -4.40 -6.25 11.74
CA ILE A 159 -3.10 -5.88 11.14
C ILE A 159 -3.30 -5.08 9.85
N LEU A 160 -4.11 -5.62 8.92
CA LEU A 160 -4.36 -4.98 7.63
C LEU A 160 -5.02 -3.61 7.80
N GLU A 161 -5.98 -3.48 8.73
CA GLU A 161 -6.63 -2.21 9.05
C GLU A 161 -5.65 -1.19 9.60
N ALA A 162 -4.82 -1.58 10.56
CA ALA A 162 -3.84 -0.69 11.16
C ALA A 162 -2.75 -0.26 10.17
N LEU A 163 -2.33 -1.15 9.27
CA LEU A 163 -1.40 -0.82 8.18
C LEU A 163 -2.05 0.11 7.16
N ASP A 164 -3.33 -0.10 6.83
CA ASP A 164 -4.07 0.77 5.91
C ASP A 164 -4.29 2.18 6.46
N GLU A 165 -4.32 2.34 7.77
CA GLU A 165 -4.41 3.63 8.44
C GLU A 165 -3.08 4.37 8.54
N HIS A 166 -1.95 3.68 8.35
CA HIS A 166 -0.62 4.29 8.42
C HIS A 166 -0.35 5.19 7.20
N GLU A 167 0.09 6.41 7.45
CA GLU A 167 0.24 7.44 6.40
C GLU A 167 1.24 7.07 5.32
N ASP A 168 2.35 6.43 5.68
CA ASP A 168 3.42 6.08 4.76
C ASP A 168 3.13 4.79 3.98
N VAL A 169 2.24 3.92 4.48
CA VAL A 169 1.88 2.66 3.81
C VAL A 169 1.02 2.95 2.58
N GLN A 170 1.45 2.45 1.44
CA GLN A 170 0.75 2.58 0.17
C GLN A 170 -0.12 1.36 -0.09
N GLN A 171 0.44 0.17 0.12
CA GLN A 171 -0.20 -1.09 -0.22
C GLN A 171 0.32 -2.21 0.69
N VAL A 172 -0.53 -3.18 0.98
CA VAL A 172 -0.17 -4.40 1.71
C VAL A 172 -0.57 -5.60 0.88
N PHE A 173 0.35 -6.53 0.70
CA PHE A 173 0.11 -7.81 0.02
C PHE A 173 0.22 -8.94 1.02
N THR A 174 -0.61 -9.96 0.86
CA THR A 174 -0.64 -11.13 1.74
C THR A 174 -0.93 -12.40 0.96
N ASN A 175 -0.41 -13.53 1.44
CA ASN A 175 -0.72 -14.85 0.92
C ASN A 175 -1.86 -15.55 1.68
N ALA A 176 -2.64 -14.81 2.46
CA ALA A 176 -3.84 -15.34 3.14
C ALA A 176 -4.99 -15.50 2.14
N ARG A 177 -5.60 -16.69 2.09
CA ARG A 177 -6.72 -16.99 1.20
C ARG A 177 -7.92 -16.08 1.46
N GLY A 178 -8.42 -15.44 0.41
CA GLY A 178 -9.53 -14.47 0.47
C GLY A 178 -9.10 -13.04 0.82
N TYR A 179 -7.80 -12.82 1.08
CA TYR A 179 -7.20 -11.51 1.36
C TYR A 179 -6.11 -11.13 0.36
N GLU A 180 -5.84 -11.97 -0.63
CA GLU A 180 -4.76 -11.85 -1.60
C GLU A 180 -4.85 -10.59 -2.48
N ASP A 181 -6.03 -9.99 -2.55
CA ASP A 181 -6.25 -8.75 -3.30
C ASP A 181 -6.37 -7.57 -2.34
N THR A 182 -5.24 -7.18 -1.76
CA THR A 182 -5.14 -6.00 -0.91
C THR A 182 -4.79 -4.74 -1.70
N GLY A 183 -4.58 -4.88 -3.00
CA GLY A 183 -4.28 -3.78 -3.92
C GLY A 183 -5.44 -2.80 -4.04
N ASP A 184 -5.09 -1.59 -4.44
CA ASP A 184 -6.05 -0.51 -4.74
C ASP A 184 -7.05 -0.97 -5.82
N GLN A 185 -8.24 -1.36 -5.38
CA GLN A 185 -9.37 -1.75 -6.24
C GLN A 185 -9.97 -0.55 -7.00
N ALA A 186 -9.20 0.48 -7.25
CA ALA A 186 -9.53 1.50 -8.24
C ALA A 186 -9.27 0.99 -9.68
N ARG A 187 -9.33 -0.36 -9.89
CA ARG A 187 -9.41 -0.97 -11.21
C ARG A 187 -10.85 -1.41 -11.47
N ILE A 188 -11.70 -0.46 -11.78
CA ILE A 188 -12.87 -0.64 -12.63
C ILE A 188 -12.88 0.50 -13.63
#